data_679c625c96393ea076fb9858f8c2deca
#
_entry.id   679c625c96393ea076fb9858f8c2deca
#
_cell.length_a   1.000
_cell.length_b   1.000
_cell.length_c   1.000
_cell.angle_alpha   90.00
_cell.angle_beta   90.00
_cell.angle_gamma   90.00
#
_symmetry.space_group_name_H-M   'P 1'
#
loop_
_entity.id
_entity.type
_entity.pdbx_description
1 polymer ?
#
loop_
_entity_poly.entity_id
_entity_poly.type
_entity_poly.pdbx_seq_one_letter_code
_entity_poly.pdbx_strand_id
1 'polypeptide(L)'
;MREQGLSLRGFTTGYPKRQVIENLNVARLPRGEITVLLGPNGCGKSTLLRALAGLNKGQGELWLSGEDLMTQPFAQRARQVVYLPQSLPAGVHLHVLESIIVAQRASSGLHSAASEADVMALLEQLGIAHLAMRYLDQLSGGQKQLVGLAQSLIRRPALLLLDEPLSALDLNYQFHVMDLVRRETALRNMVTVVVVHDINIALRHAQHAVMLKAGRLIAEGTPDSVITPATLAQVYGVQGRIEHCSRGTPQVMIDGLVQEGLS
;
A
#
# COMPACT_ATOMS: atom_id res chain seq x y z
N MET A 1 -12.03 -22.58 0.70
CA MET A 1 -11.97 -21.23 1.28
C MET A 1 -10.60 -20.53 1.11
N ARG A 2 -9.70 -21.01 0.21
CA ARG A 2 -8.41 -20.35 -0.14
C ARG A 2 -8.54 -19.31 -1.25
N GLU A 3 -9.76 -18.99 -1.72
CA GLU A 3 -9.95 -18.44 -3.06
C GLU A 3 -10.13 -16.92 -3.15
N GLN A 4 -10.16 -16.18 -2.04
CA GLN A 4 -10.47 -14.73 -2.14
C GLN A 4 -9.52 -13.88 -1.30
N GLY A 5 -8.39 -13.48 -1.90
CA GLY A 5 -7.46 -12.54 -1.27
C GLY A 5 -6.00 -12.93 -1.46
N LEU A 6 -5.11 -12.26 -0.72
CA LEU A 6 -3.68 -12.56 -0.68
C LEU A 6 -3.36 -13.29 0.62
N SER A 7 -2.60 -14.38 0.54
CA SER A 7 -2.11 -15.10 1.72
C SER A 7 -0.63 -15.43 1.61
N LEU A 8 0.06 -15.44 2.75
CA LEU A 8 1.47 -15.77 2.87
C LEU A 8 1.64 -16.88 3.89
N ARG A 9 2.51 -17.85 3.59
CA ARG A 9 2.87 -18.90 4.52
C ARG A 9 4.36 -19.16 4.50
N GLY A 10 5.00 -19.07 5.66
CA GLY A 10 6.43 -19.22 5.80
C GLY A 10 7.24 -18.24 4.95
N PHE A 11 6.66 -17.07 4.64
CA PHE A 11 7.26 -16.15 3.67
C PHE A 11 8.48 -15.46 4.26
N THR A 12 9.60 -15.57 3.57
CA THR A 12 10.90 -14.99 3.98
C THR A 12 11.46 -14.18 2.82
N THR A 13 11.94 -12.98 3.10
CA THR A 13 12.56 -12.10 2.10
C THR A 13 13.56 -11.12 2.73
N GLY A 14 14.39 -10.53 1.88
CA GLY A 14 15.39 -9.55 2.28
C GLY A 14 16.29 -9.15 1.13
N TYR A 15 17.51 -8.79 1.47
CA TYR A 15 18.59 -8.42 0.55
C TYR A 15 19.70 -9.48 0.57
N PRO A 16 20.64 -9.47 -0.39
CA PRO A 16 21.80 -10.36 -0.33
C PRO A 16 22.50 -10.26 1.04
N LYS A 17 22.67 -11.39 1.71
CA LYS A 17 23.30 -11.51 3.05
C LYS A 17 22.51 -10.93 4.24
N ARG A 18 21.27 -10.42 4.05
CA ARG A 18 20.45 -9.89 5.14
C ARG A 18 18.98 -10.25 4.94
N GLN A 19 18.48 -11.18 5.73
CA GLN A 19 17.04 -11.40 5.86
C GLN A 19 16.41 -10.22 6.62
N VAL A 20 15.24 -9.79 6.17
CA VAL A 20 14.48 -8.67 6.76
C VAL A 20 13.13 -9.14 7.25
N ILE A 21 12.47 -10.01 6.51
CA ILE A 21 11.24 -10.69 6.89
C ILE A 21 11.55 -12.16 7.03
N GLU A 22 11.17 -12.77 8.15
CA GLU A 22 11.43 -14.17 8.45
C GLU A 22 10.15 -14.90 8.81
N ASN A 23 9.87 -16.00 8.08
CA ASN A 23 8.76 -16.91 8.35
C ASN A 23 7.42 -16.19 8.58
N LEU A 24 7.13 -15.19 7.75
CA LEU A 24 5.88 -14.41 7.86
C LEU A 24 4.70 -15.27 7.42
N ASN A 25 3.70 -15.35 8.30
CA ASN A 25 2.44 -16.03 8.03
C ASN A 25 1.32 -14.99 8.15
N VAL A 26 0.61 -14.76 7.06
CA VAL A 26 -0.57 -13.89 6.98
C VAL A 26 -1.69 -14.73 6.41
N ALA A 27 -2.74 -14.93 7.20
CA ALA A 27 -3.78 -15.87 6.85
C ALA A 27 -4.54 -15.44 5.60
N ARG A 28 -4.93 -14.16 5.54
CA ARG A 28 -5.65 -13.60 4.42
C ARG A 28 -5.73 -12.07 4.46
N LEU A 29 -5.25 -11.41 3.41
CA LEU A 29 -5.59 -10.02 3.12
C LEU A 29 -6.80 -10.01 2.19
N PRO A 30 -7.94 -9.42 2.61
CA PRO A 30 -9.20 -9.55 1.88
C PRO A 30 -9.23 -8.75 0.59
N ARG A 31 -10.08 -9.17 -0.35
CA ARG A 31 -10.40 -8.40 -1.57
C ARG A 31 -11.48 -7.36 -1.27
N GLY A 32 -11.47 -6.27 -2.03
CA GLY A 32 -12.44 -5.20 -1.89
C GLY A 32 -12.23 -4.33 -0.64
N GLU A 33 -11.19 -4.62 0.13
CA GLU A 33 -10.86 -3.94 1.38
C GLU A 33 -9.43 -3.42 1.37
N ILE A 34 -9.20 -2.31 2.07
CA ILE A 34 -7.85 -1.79 2.30
C ILE A 34 -7.26 -2.50 3.52
N THR A 35 -6.11 -3.12 3.31
CA THR A 35 -5.23 -3.57 4.38
C THR A 35 -4.14 -2.53 4.61
N VAL A 36 -4.00 -2.03 5.83
CA VAL A 36 -2.85 -1.20 6.21
C VAL A 36 -1.73 -2.04 6.79
N LEU A 37 -0.51 -1.74 6.36
CA LEU A 37 0.71 -2.35 6.88
C LEU A 37 1.40 -1.37 7.83
N LEU A 38 1.38 -1.69 9.11
CA LEU A 38 1.86 -0.85 10.21
C LEU A 38 3.18 -1.38 10.81
N GLY A 39 3.93 -0.51 11.46
CA GLY A 39 5.17 -0.84 12.17
C GLY A 39 6.21 0.29 12.06
N PRO A 40 7.24 0.28 12.91
CA PRO A 40 8.27 1.31 12.95
C PRO A 40 9.11 1.32 11.67
N ASN A 41 9.87 2.41 11.48
CA ASN A 41 10.80 2.51 10.37
C ASN A 41 11.84 1.40 10.44
N GLY A 42 12.19 0.83 9.28
CA GLY A 42 13.16 -0.26 9.17
C GLY A 42 12.64 -1.65 9.59
N CYS A 43 11.35 -1.81 9.98
CA CYS A 43 10.81 -3.13 10.36
C CYS A 43 10.55 -4.06 9.17
N GLY A 44 10.73 -3.59 7.91
CA GLY A 44 10.64 -4.43 6.71
C GLY A 44 9.42 -4.20 5.83
N LYS A 45 8.58 -3.18 6.06
CA LYS A 45 7.35 -2.91 5.27
C LYS A 45 7.61 -2.80 3.77
N SER A 46 8.48 -1.89 3.36
CA SER A 46 8.84 -1.70 1.94
C SER A 46 9.52 -2.92 1.33
N THR A 47 10.34 -3.64 2.14
CA THR A 47 10.98 -4.88 1.70
C THR A 47 9.94 -5.96 1.43
N LEU A 48 8.93 -6.09 2.29
CA LEU A 48 7.80 -6.99 2.07
C LEU A 48 7.04 -6.62 0.81
N LEU A 49 6.61 -5.36 0.65
CA LEU A 49 5.88 -4.91 -0.54
C LEU A 49 6.66 -5.15 -1.84
N ARG A 50 7.97 -4.88 -1.85
CA ARG A 50 8.83 -5.16 -3.01
C ARG A 50 8.90 -6.65 -3.32
N ALA A 51 8.95 -7.51 -2.31
CA ALA A 51 8.95 -8.95 -2.50
C ALA A 51 7.59 -9.47 -2.99
N LEU A 52 6.48 -8.93 -2.47
CA LEU A 52 5.13 -9.19 -2.99
C LEU A 52 4.98 -8.78 -4.45
N ALA A 53 5.64 -7.72 -4.88
CA ALA A 53 5.68 -7.30 -6.29
C ALA A 53 6.65 -8.13 -7.17
N GLY A 54 7.46 -9.01 -6.59
CA GLY A 54 8.48 -9.79 -7.31
C GLY A 54 9.76 -9.02 -7.61
N LEU A 55 9.95 -7.85 -7.01
CA LEU A 55 11.15 -7.01 -7.16
C LEU A 55 12.31 -7.46 -6.27
N ASN A 56 11.99 -8.15 -5.18
CA ASN A 56 12.97 -8.82 -4.32
C ASN A 56 12.70 -10.33 -4.33
N LYS A 57 13.76 -11.13 -4.16
CA LYS A 57 13.61 -12.58 -4.01
C LYS A 57 12.87 -12.88 -2.71
N GLY A 58 11.93 -13.81 -2.76
CA GLY A 58 11.22 -14.36 -1.63
C GLY A 58 11.32 -15.89 -1.63
N GLN A 59 11.04 -16.48 -0.48
CA GLN A 59 10.88 -17.93 -0.27
C GLN A 59 9.60 -18.15 0.53
N GLY A 60 9.03 -19.35 0.44
CA GLY A 60 7.76 -19.68 1.07
C GLY A 60 6.59 -19.66 0.08
N GLU A 61 5.38 -19.58 0.58
CA GLU A 61 4.17 -19.58 -0.24
C GLU A 61 3.59 -18.17 -0.33
N LEU A 62 3.14 -17.79 -1.52
CA LEU A 62 2.47 -16.51 -1.79
C LEU A 62 1.33 -16.73 -2.79
N TRP A 63 0.11 -16.68 -2.29
CA TRP A 63 -1.08 -16.97 -3.07
C TRP A 63 -1.96 -15.73 -3.24
N LEU A 64 -2.34 -15.43 -4.48
CA LEU A 64 -3.32 -14.39 -4.80
C LEU A 64 -4.55 -15.04 -5.44
N SER A 65 -5.66 -15.06 -4.71
CA SER A 65 -6.94 -15.61 -5.21
C SER A 65 -6.83 -17.01 -5.82
N GLY A 66 -6.04 -17.88 -5.19
CA GLY A 66 -5.83 -19.28 -5.63
C GLY A 66 -4.68 -19.48 -6.60
N GLU A 67 -4.05 -18.41 -7.09
CA GLU A 67 -2.87 -18.47 -7.94
C GLU A 67 -1.58 -18.33 -7.14
N ASP A 68 -0.62 -19.22 -7.35
CA ASP A 68 0.71 -19.15 -6.73
C ASP A 68 1.58 -18.13 -7.48
N LEU A 69 1.81 -16.98 -6.84
CA LEU A 69 2.66 -15.93 -7.41
C LEU A 69 4.15 -16.27 -7.40
N MET A 70 4.59 -17.25 -6.61
CA MET A 70 6.01 -17.63 -6.54
C MET A 70 6.47 -18.40 -7.78
N THR A 71 5.55 -19.12 -8.41
CA THR A 71 5.83 -19.91 -9.64
C THR A 71 5.64 -19.12 -10.92
N GLN A 72 5.02 -17.95 -10.86
CA GLN A 72 4.75 -17.13 -12.04
C GLN A 72 6.01 -16.41 -12.54
N PRO A 73 6.23 -16.36 -13.87
CA PRO A 73 7.21 -15.45 -14.47
C PRO A 73 6.94 -13.99 -14.08
N PHE A 74 8.02 -13.21 -13.89
CA PHE A 74 7.91 -11.80 -13.49
C PHE A 74 6.94 -10.98 -14.38
N ALA A 75 6.99 -11.18 -15.70
CA ALA A 75 6.10 -10.48 -16.64
C ALA A 75 4.61 -10.79 -16.42
N GLN A 76 4.26 -12.03 -16.05
CA GLN A 76 2.90 -12.41 -15.72
C GLN A 76 2.47 -11.80 -14.39
N ARG A 77 3.31 -11.91 -13.36
CA ARG A 77 3.07 -11.31 -12.04
C ARG A 77 2.91 -9.79 -12.13
N ALA A 78 3.75 -9.10 -12.92
CA ALA A 78 3.70 -7.66 -13.13
C ALA A 78 2.40 -7.16 -13.80
N ARG A 79 1.62 -8.03 -14.45
CA ARG A 79 0.30 -7.68 -14.98
C ARG A 79 -0.78 -7.62 -13.89
N GLN A 80 -0.64 -8.43 -12.85
CA GLN A 80 -1.62 -8.56 -11.76
C GLN A 80 -1.25 -7.71 -10.55
N VAL A 81 0.04 -7.49 -10.30
CA VAL A 81 0.57 -6.82 -9.12
C VAL A 81 1.19 -5.49 -9.52
N VAL A 82 0.71 -4.41 -8.91
CA VAL A 82 1.26 -3.07 -9.10
C VAL A 82 1.80 -2.55 -7.78
N TYR A 83 3.04 -2.07 -7.82
CA TYR A 83 3.73 -1.49 -6.68
C TYR A 83 4.03 -0.01 -6.96
N LEU A 84 3.53 0.87 -6.10
CA LEU A 84 3.88 2.29 -6.06
C LEU A 84 4.90 2.52 -4.96
N PRO A 85 6.17 2.83 -5.28
CA PRO A 85 7.20 3.12 -4.29
C PRO A 85 6.99 4.48 -3.62
N GLN A 86 7.56 4.64 -2.43
CA GLN A 86 7.56 5.90 -1.68
C GLN A 86 8.17 7.05 -2.49
N SER A 87 9.29 6.81 -3.19
CA SER A 87 9.93 7.78 -4.07
C SER A 87 9.88 7.30 -5.51
N LEU A 88 9.31 8.13 -6.38
CA LEU A 88 9.33 7.86 -7.81
C LEU A 88 10.70 8.19 -8.40
N PRO A 89 11.14 7.44 -9.44
CA PRO A 89 12.39 7.75 -10.14
C PRO A 89 12.36 9.17 -10.70
N ALA A 90 13.54 9.71 -10.99
CA ALA A 90 13.67 11.01 -11.63
C ALA A 90 12.77 11.10 -12.86
N GLY A 91 12.06 12.23 -13.00
CA GLY A 91 11.07 12.41 -14.06
C GLY A 91 11.72 12.33 -15.45
N VAL A 92 11.11 11.54 -16.31
CA VAL A 92 11.38 11.57 -17.74
C VAL A 92 10.67 12.79 -18.32
N HIS A 93 11.20 13.39 -19.36
CA HIS A 93 10.55 14.50 -20.08
C HIS A 93 9.39 13.96 -20.93
N LEU A 94 8.28 13.67 -20.26
CA LEU A 94 7.07 13.10 -20.82
C LEU A 94 5.86 13.81 -20.17
N HIS A 95 4.79 14.03 -20.92
CA HIS A 95 3.58 14.61 -20.33
C HIS A 95 2.91 13.62 -19.35
N VAL A 96 2.23 14.16 -18.34
CA VAL A 96 1.47 13.35 -17.38
C VAL A 96 0.53 12.39 -18.09
N LEU A 97 -0.29 12.89 -19.02
CA LEU A 97 -1.23 12.09 -19.82
C LEU A 97 -0.54 10.93 -20.54
N GLU A 98 0.54 11.23 -21.26
CA GLU A 98 1.31 10.22 -22.00
C GLU A 98 1.89 9.17 -21.08
N SER A 99 2.42 9.57 -19.91
CA SER A 99 3.02 8.68 -18.93
C SER A 99 2.02 7.65 -18.37
N ILE A 100 0.76 8.06 -18.19
CA ILE A 100 -0.31 7.18 -17.70
C ILE A 100 -0.74 6.21 -18.81
N ILE A 101 -0.83 6.68 -20.05
CA ILE A 101 -1.12 5.82 -21.22
C ILE A 101 -0.02 4.75 -21.39
N VAL A 102 1.25 5.14 -21.25
CA VAL A 102 2.39 4.22 -21.31
C VAL A 102 2.33 3.20 -20.18
N ALA A 103 2.07 3.64 -18.94
CA ALA A 103 1.95 2.74 -17.80
C ALA A 103 0.85 1.70 -17.98
N GLN A 104 -0.27 2.09 -18.56
CA GLN A 104 -1.36 1.18 -18.87
C GLN A 104 -0.98 0.15 -19.95
N ARG A 105 -0.38 0.60 -21.05
CA ARG A 105 0.05 -0.30 -22.15
C ARG A 105 1.06 -1.35 -21.69
N ALA A 106 1.88 -1.03 -20.70
CA ALA A 106 2.84 -1.96 -20.13
C ALA A 106 2.18 -3.16 -19.40
N SER A 107 0.93 -3.04 -18.96
CA SER A 107 0.19 -4.10 -18.26
C SER A 107 -0.86 -4.81 -19.10
N SER A 108 -1.53 -4.09 -19.98
CA SER A 108 -2.52 -4.65 -20.88
C SER A 108 -1.82 -5.10 -22.15
N GLY A 109 -1.95 -6.38 -22.55
CA GLY A 109 -1.64 -6.77 -23.91
C GLY A 109 -2.43 -5.87 -24.90
N LEU A 110 -2.12 -5.92 -26.17
CA LEU A 110 -2.63 -5.05 -27.26
C LEU A 110 -4.17 -4.81 -27.33
N HIS A 111 -4.98 -5.44 -26.47
CA HIS A 111 -6.44 -5.54 -26.65
C HIS A 111 -7.30 -4.75 -25.64
N SER A 112 -6.73 -4.01 -24.69
CA SER A 112 -7.51 -3.21 -23.71
C SER A 112 -6.77 -1.94 -23.28
N ALA A 113 -6.56 -1.04 -24.22
CA ALA A 113 -6.06 0.29 -23.87
C ALA A 113 -7.22 1.14 -23.31
N ALA A 114 -7.06 1.73 -22.10
CA ALA A 114 -7.96 2.80 -21.67
C ALA A 114 -7.89 3.92 -22.70
N SER A 115 -9.01 4.53 -22.96
CA SER A 115 -9.07 5.70 -23.82
C SER A 115 -8.42 6.89 -23.11
N GLU A 116 -8.05 7.92 -23.86
CA GLU A 116 -7.63 9.20 -23.30
C GLU A 116 -8.70 9.76 -22.33
N ALA A 117 -9.98 9.53 -22.63
CA ALA A 117 -11.09 9.92 -21.77
C ALA A 117 -11.06 9.21 -20.41
N ASP A 118 -10.70 7.91 -20.36
CA ASP A 118 -10.56 7.17 -19.08
C ASP A 118 -9.41 7.73 -18.24
N VAL A 119 -8.31 8.11 -18.88
CA VAL A 119 -7.17 8.74 -18.19
C VAL A 119 -7.58 10.10 -17.65
N MET A 120 -8.24 10.93 -18.45
CA MET A 120 -8.71 12.25 -18.01
C MET A 120 -9.71 12.14 -16.85
N ALA A 121 -10.66 11.22 -16.92
CA ALA A 121 -11.61 10.97 -15.82
C ALA A 121 -10.90 10.57 -14.52
N LEU A 122 -9.83 9.76 -14.58
CA LEU A 122 -9.03 9.40 -13.41
C LEU A 122 -8.25 10.60 -12.87
N LEU A 123 -7.67 11.44 -13.74
CA LEU A 123 -6.99 12.68 -13.34
C LEU A 123 -7.94 13.68 -12.68
N GLU A 124 -9.19 13.77 -13.16
CA GLU A 124 -10.25 14.57 -12.53
C GLU A 124 -10.58 14.05 -11.13
N GLN A 125 -10.76 12.73 -10.99
CA GLN A 125 -11.00 12.10 -9.69
C GLN A 125 -9.87 12.34 -8.68
N LEU A 126 -8.62 12.46 -9.15
CA LEU A 126 -7.46 12.80 -8.33
C LEU A 126 -7.27 14.31 -8.13
N GLY A 127 -8.09 15.16 -8.77
CA GLY A 127 -7.97 16.62 -8.70
C GLY A 127 -6.75 17.19 -9.43
N ILE A 128 -6.16 16.43 -10.36
CA ILE A 128 -4.93 16.81 -11.08
C ILE A 128 -5.10 16.88 -12.61
N ALA A 129 -6.32 16.96 -13.13
CA ALA A 129 -6.59 17.07 -14.57
C ALA A 129 -5.85 18.26 -15.21
N HIS A 130 -5.70 19.37 -14.48
CA HIS A 130 -4.95 20.56 -14.92
C HIS A 130 -3.45 20.30 -15.15
N LEU A 131 -2.92 19.17 -14.70
CA LEU A 131 -1.53 18.75 -14.90
C LEU A 131 -1.34 17.86 -16.14
N ALA A 132 -2.41 17.43 -16.83
CA ALA A 132 -2.36 16.44 -17.91
C ALA A 132 -1.29 16.74 -18.97
N MET A 133 -1.13 18.00 -19.35
CA MET A 133 -0.16 18.47 -20.35
C MET A 133 1.13 19.02 -19.76
N ARG A 134 1.36 18.89 -18.43
CA ARG A 134 2.63 19.22 -17.81
C ARG A 134 3.63 18.07 -17.93
N TYR A 135 4.91 18.41 -17.99
CA TYR A 135 5.98 17.40 -17.97
C TYR A 135 6.22 16.88 -16.55
N LEU A 136 6.54 15.59 -16.44
CA LEU A 136 6.78 14.91 -15.13
C LEU A 136 7.93 15.54 -14.34
N ASP A 137 8.98 16.02 -15.01
CA ASP A 137 10.14 16.66 -14.39
C ASP A 137 9.81 18.03 -13.77
N GLN A 138 8.70 18.67 -14.18
CA GLN A 138 8.23 19.97 -13.69
C GLN A 138 7.30 19.86 -12.46
N LEU A 139 6.93 18.64 -12.06
CA LEU A 139 5.98 18.42 -10.97
C LEU A 139 6.65 18.47 -9.61
N SER A 140 5.91 18.96 -8.60
CA SER A 140 6.28 18.83 -7.19
C SER A 140 6.26 17.37 -6.74
N GLY A 141 6.86 17.06 -5.59
CA GLY A 141 6.87 15.71 -5.02
C GLY A 141 5.45 15.14 -4.84
N GLY A 142 4.53 15.92 -4.26
CA GLY A 142 3.14 15.51 -4.08
C GLY A 142 2.41 15.29 -5.40
N GLN A 143 2.61 16.17 -6.40
CA GLN A 143 2.04 15.99 -7.73
C GLN A 143 2.56 14.73 -8.41
N LYS A 144 3.86 14.44 -8.32
CA LYS A 144 4.43 13.18 -8.82
C LYS A 144 3.79 11.96 -8.15
N GLN A 145 3.55 12.04 -6.84
CA GLN A 145 2.91 10.96 -6.09
C GLN A 145 1.49 10.69 -6.57
N LEU A 146 0.69 11.74 -6.81
CA LEU A 146 -0.67 11.62 -7.39
C LEU A 146 -0.64 11.03 -8.80
N VAL A 147 0.31 11.44 -9.65
CA VAL A 147 0.50 10.87 -10.98
C VAL A 147 0.90 9.39 -10.89
N GLY A 148 1.82 9.02 -9.99
CA GLY A 148 2.18 7.62 -9.74
C GLY A 148 1.00 6.77 -9.29
N LEU A 149 0.10 7.34 -8.48
CA LEU A 149 -1.14 6.68 -8.10
C LEU A 149 -2.07 6.50 -9.31
N ALA A 150 -2.22 7.52 -10.17
CA ALA A 150 -2.97 7.41 -11.42
C ALA A 150 -2.41 6.31 -12.33
N GLN A 151 -1.08 6.27 -12.51
CA GLN A 151 -0.38 5.21 -13.26
C GLN A 151 -0.63 3.82 -12.67
N SER A 152 -0.78 3.72 -11.35
CA SER A 152 -1.06 2.45 -10.67
C SER A 152 -2.51 2.01 -10.85
N LEU A 153 -3.45 2.91 -10.66
CA LEU A 153 -4.89 2.63 -10.73
C LEU A 153 -5.37 2.36 -12.16
N ILE A 154 -4.83 3.06 -13.19
CA ILE A 154 -5.24 2.85 -14.58
C ILE A 154 -4.93 1.43 -15.06
N ARG A 155 -3.95 0.77 -14.48
CA ARG A 155 -3.55 -0.62 -14.80
C ARG A 155 -4.53 -1.67 -14.31
N ARG A 156 -5.50 -1.32 -13.45
CA ARG A 156 -6.54 -2.22 -12.89
C ARG A 156 -5.95 -3.49 -12.28
N PRO A 157 -5.02 -3.40 -11.32
CA PRO A 157 -4.35 -4.57 -10.75
C PRO A 157 -5.30 -5.45 -9.93
N ALA A 158 -4.96 -6.74 -9.79
CA ALA A 158 -5.59 -7.63 -8.81
C ALA A 158 -5.03 -7.39 -7.40
N LEU A 159 -3.75 -6.97 -7.32
CA LEU A 159 -3.05 -6.59 -6.09
C LEU A 159 -2.39 -5.22 -6.26
N LEU A 160 -2.82 -4.24 -5.47
CA LEU A 160 -2.26 -2.89 -5.40
C LEU A 160 -1.45 -2.74 -4.12
N LEU A 161 -0.17 -2.39 -4.27
CA LEU A 161 0.79 -2.20 -3.18
C LEU A 161 1.25 -0.74 -3.17
N LEU A 162 0.90 0.00 -2.13
CA LEU A 162 1.21 1.42 -1.99
C LEU A 162 2.17 1.62 -0.81
N ASP A 163 3.38 2.07 -1.12
CA ASP A 163 4.43 2.30 -0.12
C ASP A 163 4.47 3.79 0.24
N GLU A 164 3.87 4.15 1.37
CA GLU A 164 3.76 5.52 1.89
C GLU A 164 3.18 6.53 0.86
N PRO A 165 2.02 6.24 0.25
CA PRO A 165 1.47 7.07 -0.84
C PRO A 165 1.04 8.47 -0.40
N LEU A 166 1.09 8.77 0.89
CA LEU A 166 0.60 10.02 1.48
C LEU A 166 1.72 10.96 1.94
N SER A 167 2.99 10.52 1.93
CA SER A 167 4.10 11.18 2.61
C SER A 167 4.42 12.59 2.10
N ALA A 168 4.11 12.89 0.84
CA ALA A 168 4.36 14.20 0.22
C ALA A 168 3.08 15.04 0.02
N LEU A 169 1.95 14.61 0.59
CA LEU A 169 0.64 15.22 0.42
C LEU A 169 0.23 16.00 1.67
N ASP A 170 -0.48 17.11 1.49
CA ASP A 170 -1.16 17.80 2.56
C ASP A 170 -2.40 17.02 3.06
N LEU A 171 -2.95 17.43 4.21
CA LEU A 171 -4.06 16.74 4.85
C LEU A 171 -5.28 16.55 3.95
N ASN A 172 -5.63 17.57 3.16
CA ASN A 172 -6.78 17.49 2.26
C ASN A 172 -6.59 16.38 1.23
N TYR A 173 -5.43 16.39 0.56
CA TYR A 173 -5.10 15.36 -0.44
C TYR A 173 -4.92 13.98 0.18
N GLN A 174 -4.38 13.85 1.40
CA GLN A 174 -4.29 12.55 2.08
C GLN A 174 -5.67 11.89 2.24
N PHE A 175 -6.65 12.65 2.72
CA PHE A 175 -8.03 12.16 2.87
C PHE A 175 -8.66 11.83 1.52
N HIS A 176 -8.50 12.73 0.54
CA HIS A 176 -9.04 12.55 -0.80
C HIS A 176 -8.49 11.27 -1.48
N VAL A 177 -7.18 11.06 -1.39
CA VAL A 177 -6.49 9.88 -1.94
C VAL A 177 -6.97 8.61 -1.26
N MET A 178 -7.06 8.58 0.08
CA MET A 178 -7.52 7.38 0.79
C MET A 178 -8.98 7.03 0.46
N ASP A 179 -9.84 8.03 0.33
CA ASP A 179 -11.24 7.81 -0.09
C ASP A 179 -11.32 7.29 -1.53
N LEU A 180 -10.51 7.82 -2.44
CA LEU A 180 -10.46 7.33 -3.82
C LEU A 180 -9.93 5.88 -3.85
N VAL A 181 -8.82 5.59 -3.18
CA VAL A 181 -8.24 4.24 -3.12
C VAL A 181 -9.26 3.25 -2.54
N ARG A 182 -9.99 3.64 -1.50
CA ARG A 182 -11.04 2.80 -0.89
C ARG A 182 -12.17 2.49 -1.89
N ARG A 183 -12.67 3.51 -2.59
CA ARG A 183 -13.72 3.33 -3.63
C ARG A 183 -13.26 2.42 -4.76
N GLU A 184 -12.06 2.67 -5.30
CA GLU A 184 -11.49 1.87 -6.38
C GLU A 184 -11.22 0.42 -5.94
N THR A 185 -10.74 0.23 -4.71
CA THR A 185 -10.53 -1.09 -4.11
C THR A 185 -11.83 -1.89 -4.04
N ALA A 186 -12.89 -1.28 -3.51
CA ALA A 186 -14.19 -1.93 -3.41
C ALA A 186 -14.83 -2.18 -4.78
N LEU A 187 -14.85 -1.17 -5.66
CA LEU A 187 -15.47 -1.25 -6.99
C LEU A 187 -14.83 -2.34 -7.86
N ARG A 188 -13.51 -2.48 -7.80
CA ARG A 188 -12.77 -3.44 -8.63
C ARG A 188 -12.50 -4.76 -7.91
N ASN A 189 -12.94 -4.88 -6.66
CA ASN A 189 -12.71 -6.05 -5.81
C ASN A 189 -11.24 -6.51 -5.82
N MET A 190 -10.29 -5.55 -5.73
CA MET A 190 -8.87 -5.83 -5.70
C MET A 190 -8.36 -5.99 -4.26
N VAL A 191 -7.23 -6.64 -4.07
CA VAL A 191 -6.49 -6.60 -2.80
C VAL A 191 -5.65 -5.32 -2.80
N THR A 192 -5.78 -4.51 -1.75
CA THR A 192 -4.99 -3.28 -1.61
C THR A 192 -4.24 -3.27 -0.29
N VAL A 193 -2.92 -3.13 -0.36
CA VAL A 193 -2.04 -3.00 0.81
C VAL A 193 -1.39 -1.62 0.80
N VAL A 194 -1.58 -0.87 1.88
CA VAL A 194 -1.07 0.51 2.01
C VAL A 194 -0.18 0.60 3.24
N VAL A 195 1.05 1.06 3.06
CA VAL A 195 1.90 1.47 4.18
C VAL A 195 1.53 2.89 4.56
N VAL A 196 1.17 3.10 5.81
CA VAL A 196 0.89 4.41 6.39
C VAL A 196 1.66 4.60 7.69
N HIS A 197 2.04 5.84 7.98
CA HIS A 197 2.68 6.20 9.25
C HIS A 197 1.67 6.71 10.28
N ASP A 198 0.64 7.40 9.83
CA ASP A 198 -0.40 7.91 10.71
C ASP A 198 -1.40 6.78 11.06
N ILE A 199 -1.38 6.38 12.32
CA ILE A 199 -2.24 5.33 12.87
C ILE A 199 -3.72 5.75 12.82
N ASN A 200 -4.02 7.04 12.93
CA ASN A 200 -5.39 7.54 12.84
C ASN A 200 -5.95 7.48 11.42
N ILE A 201 -5.10 7.62 10.40
CA ILE A 201 -5.47 7.34 9.01
C ILE A 201 -5.79 5.85 8.84
N ALA A 202 -5.00 4.96 9.43
CA ALA A 202 -5.26 3.53 9.42
C ALA A 202 -6.62 3.18 10.03
N LEU A 203 -6.92 3.69 11.23
CA LEU A 203 -8.20 3.49 11.92
C LEU A 203 -9.40 4.00 11.11
N ARG A 204 -9.24 5.08 10.37
CA ARG A 204 -10.33 5.72 9.64
C ARG A 204 -10.63 5.06 8.30
N HIS A 205 -9.63 4.60 7.57
CA HIS A 205 -9.78 4.23 6.17
C HIS A 205 -9.61 2.74 5.88
N ALA A 206 -8.97 1.98 6.79
CA ALA A 206 -8.73 0.57 6.59
C ALA A 206 -9.84 -0.31 7.17
N GLN A 207 -10.01 -1.49 6.57
CA GLN A 207 -10.89 -2.54 7.06
C GLN A 207 -10.07 -3.70 7.64
N HIS A 208 -8.80 -3.79 7.26
CA HIS A 208 -7.86 -4.79 7.74
C HIS A 208 -6.51 -4.15 8.08
N ALA A 209 -5.81 -4.69 9.04
CA ALA A 209 -4.50 -4.21 9.47
C ALA A 209 -3.54 -5.38 9.71
N VAL A 210 -2.29 -5.17 9.36
CA VAL A 210 -1.16 -6.05 9.66
C VAL A 210 -0.10 -5.21 10.35
N MET A 211 0.36 -5.62 11.52
CA MET A 211 1.37 -4.91 12.29
C MET A 211 2.66 -5.73 12.38
N LEU A 212 3.76 -5.12 11.96
CA LEU A 212 5.09 -5.74 11.93
C LEU A 212 6.05 -5.08 12.93
N LYS A 213 6.93 -5.87 13.53
CA LYS A 213 8.10 -5.42 14.27
C LYS A 213 9.30 -6.31 13.94
N ALA A 214 10.43 -5.72 13.60
CA ALA A 214 11.68 -6.43 13.30
C ALA A 214 11.48 -7.64 12.36
N GLY A 215 10.72 -7.45 11.27
CA GLY A 215 10.47 -8.47 10.26
C GLY A 215 9.45 -9.56 10.63
N ARG A 216 8.80 -9.45 11.78
CA ARG A 216 7.85 -10.46 12.29
C ARG A 216 6.44 -9.87 12.41
N LEU A 217 5.44 -10.73 12.22
CA LEU A 217 4.04 -10.40 12.48
C LEU A 217 3.80 -10.27 14.00
N ILE A 218 3.23 -9.15 14.40
CA ILE A 218 2.82 -8.91 15.79
C ILE A 218 1.31 -9.10 15.94
N ALA A 219 0.53 -8.55 15.00
CA ALA A 219 -0.93 -8.67 15.02
C ALA A 219 -1.49 -8.57 13.59
N GLU A 220 -2.61 -9.24 13.35
CA GLU A 220 -3.39 -9.22 12.11
C GLU A 220 -4.88 -9.24 12.46
N GLY A 221 -5.70 -8.44 11.78
CA GLY A 221 -7.15 -8.40 11.99
C GLY A 221 -7.77 -7.06 11.58
N THR A 222 -8.90 -6.72 12.22
CA THR A 222 -9.48 -5.38 12.04
C THR A 222 -8.59 -4.31 12.69
N PRO A 223 -8.57 -3.06 12.20
CA PRO A 223 -7.75 -2.00 12.79
C PRO A 223 -7.93 -1.88 14.30
N ASP A 224 -9.15 -1.93 14.81
CA ASP A 224 -9.46 -1.83 16.25
C ASP A 224 -8.89 -3.00 17.06
N SER A 225 -8.81 -4.20 16.47
CA SER A 225 -8.23 -5.37 17.14
C SER A 225 -6.71 -5.38 17.12
N VAL A 226 -6.09 -4.77 16.11
CA VAL A 226 -4.65 -4.71 15.90
C VAL A 226 -4.02 -3.51 16.61
N ILE A 227 -4.69 -2.36 16.57
CA ILE A 227 -4.22 -1.11 17.18
C ILE A 227 -4.79 -1.03 18.59
N THR A 228 -4.00 -1.41 19.57
CA THR A 228 -4.34 -1.44 21.00
C THR A 228 -3.25 -0.77 21.81
N PRO A 229 -3.53 -0.33 23.06
CA PRO A 229 -2.46 0.18 23.95
C PRO A 229 -1.28 -0.79 24.09
N ALA A 230 -1.55 -2.10 24.14
CA ALA A 230 -0.52 -3.12 24.26
C ALA A 230 0.35 -3.20 22.99
N THR A 231 -0.23 -3.22 21.81
CA THR A 231 0.52 -3.27 20.54
C THR A 231 1.26 -1.96 20.26
N LEU A 232 0.69 -0.81 20.65
CA LEU A 232 1.36 0.50 20.57
C LEU A 232 2.62 0.51 21.45
N ALA A 233 2.52 0.03 22.70
CA ALA A 233 3.66 -0.09 23.59
C ALA A 233 4.70 -1.08 23.05
N GLN A 234 4.26 -2.26 22.65
CA GLN A 234 5.15 -3.32 22.17
C GLN A 234 5.88 -2.92 20.87
N VAL A 235 5.20 -2.29 19.91
CA VAL A 235 5.71 -2.06 18.56
C VAL A 235 6.43 -0.72 18.47
N TYR A 236 5.82 0.34 18.99
CA TYR A 236 6.32 1.71 18.87
C TYR A 236 7.00 2.25 20.13
N GLY A 237 6.88 1.55 21.27
CA GLY A 237 7.47 2.00 22.56
C GLY A 237 6.74 3.23 23.13
N VAL A 238 5.46 3.40 22.82
CA VAL A 238 4.66 4.53 23.28
C VAL A 238 3.51 4.08 24.17
N GLN A 239 3.19 4.90 25.18
CA GLN A 239 1.95 4.78 25.94
C GLN A 239 0.86 5.48 25.15
N GLY A 240 -0.16 4.74 24.75
CA GLY A 240 -1.27 5.28 24.01
C GLY A 240 -2.60 4.71 24.50
N ARG A 241 -3.66 5.45 24.28
CA ARG A 241 -5.04 5.04 24.52
C ARG A 241 -5.89 5.25 23.27
N ILE A 242 -7.01 4.56 23.18
CA ILE A 242 -7.95 4.72 22.10
C ILE A 242 -9.17 5.44 22.66
N GLU A 243 -9.50 6.58 22.10
CA GLU A 243 -10.67 7.37 22.42
C GLU A 243 -11.58 7.48 21.20
N HIS A 244 -12.86 7.71 21.42
CA HIS A 244 -13.81 7.95 20.34
C HIS A 244 -14.15 9.44 20.31
N CYS A 245 -13.97 10.06 19.11
CA CYS A 245 -14.40 11.44 18.94
C CYS A 245 -15.94 11.55 18.99
N SER A 246 -16.47 12.78 19.02
CA SER A 246 -17.91 13.04 19.08
C SER A 246 -18.73 12.40 17.95
N ARG A 247 -18.09 11.96 16.87
CA ARG A 247 -18.71 11.22 15.75
C ARG A 247 -18.55 9.71 15.84
N GLY A 248 -18.05 9.19 16.97
CA GLY A 248 -17.84 7.78 17.20
C GLY A 248 -16.62 7.18 16.47
N THR A 249 -15.77 7.99 15.83
CA THR A 249 -14.56 7.49 15.15
C THR A 249 -13.46 7.25 16.18
N PRO A 250 -12.83 6.05 16.21
CA PRO A 250 -11.71 5.78 17.10
C PRO A 250 -10.49 6.62 16.73
N GLN A 251 -9.75 7.07 17.73
CA GLN A 251 -8.51 7.83 17.59
C GLN A 251 -7.50 7.37 18.62
N VAL A 252 -6.25 7.23 18.20
CA VAL A 252 -5.12 6.99 19.08
C VAL A 252 -4.63 8.32 19.64
N MET A 253 -4.57 8.40 20.96
CA MET A 253 -3.94 9.49 21.71
C MET A 253 -2.65 8.95 22.32
N ILE A 254 -1.53 9.65 22.08
CA ILE A 254 -0.23 9.29 22.64
C ILE A 254 0.01 10.13 23.90
N ASP A 255 0.21 9.45 25.02
CA ASP A 255 0.39 10.08 26.34
C ASP A 255 1.86 10.21 26.71
N GLY A 256 2.75 9.41 26.10
CA GLY A 256 4.17 9.45 26.37
C GLY A 256 4.92 8.23 25.83
N LEU A 257 6.16 8.11 26.25
CA LEU A 257 6.98 6.93 25.93
C LEU A 257 6.78 5.86 27.01
N VAL A 258 6.89 4.59 26.62
CA VAL A 258 7.00 3.50 27.59
C VAL A 258 8.32 3.72 28.34
N GLN A 259 8.24 3.92 29.67
CA GLN A 259 9.44 3.95 30.50
C GLN A 259 10.05 2.55 30.47
N GLU A 260 11.19 2.39 29.80
CA GLU A 260 12.04 1.23 30.03
C GLU A 260 12.46 1.30 31.50
N GLY A 261 11.98 0.36 32.30
CA GLY A 261 12.44 0.26 33.68
C GLY A 261 13.96 0.15 33.66
N LEU A 262 14.62 1.15 34.29
CA LEU A 262 16.02 1.08 34.61
C LEU A 262 16.20 -0.12 35.56
N SER A 263 16.55 -1.26 34.96
CA SER A 263 16.96 -2.47 35.69
C SER A 263 18.38 -2.83 35.31
#